data_f56871a33aecbf3fddbe98f13e389302
#
_entry.id   f56871a33aecbf3fddbe98f13e389302
#
_cell.length_a   1.000
_cell.length_b   1.000
_cell.length_c   1.000
_cell.angle_alpha   90.00
_cell.angle_beta   90.00
_cell.angle_gamma   90.00
#
_symmetry.space_group_name_H-M   'P 1'
#
loop_
_entity.id
_entity.type
_entity.pdbx_description
1 polymer ?
#
loop_
_entity_poly.entity_id
_entity_poly.type
_entity_poly.pdbx_seq_one_letter_code
_entity_poly.pdbx_strand_id
1 'polypeptide(L)'
;SKAAVVRLSLENDVKAAYYQAVYQAERLRVLESQDSLLAQYRTLAEKRYKAGETRQLELLSAERLQRENKMEVLAAHNELETAQLLLSRLVGSVETVEPKEDSLLPLDWKQASYNYSQTPDGQYSADRLKASEQAVRVAKNGFAPSLSLSLRNQLVISSWNPYDQDRSRFDGGNFMGFEVGVGIPLFYGATRAKVKAARKEREMIALEIKEQEQLRQQEYLSALSRMNAAYVRYTYYNEEGRERSDKMAEQGLLEYSQGEISYLEYMNVLQESIDLRLKRASALNDYNQCVLVMEKLCGRQ
;
A
#
# COMPACT_ATOMS: atom_id res chain seq x y z
N SER A 1 9.41 -11.17 11.71
CA SER A 1 8.12 -11.86 11.99
C SER A 1 7.07 -11.46 10.95
N LYS A 2 6.03 -12.28 10.71
CA LYS A 2 4.93 -11.96 9.79
C LYS A 2 4.25 -10.62 10.13
N ALA A 3 4.14 -10.27 11.41
CA ALA A 3 3.58 -9.01 11.87
C ALA A 3 4.35 -7.78 11.34
N ALA A 4 5.68 -7.85 11.25
CA ALA A 4 6.49 -6.75 10.71
C ALA A 4 6.24 -6.53 9.20
N VAL A 5 6.04 -7.62 8.44
CA VAL A 5 5.70 -7.56 7.00
C VAL A 5 4.32 -6.89 6.81
N VAL A 6 3.32 -7.32 7.59
CA VAL A 6 1.96 -6.76 7.51
C VAL A 6 1.95 -5.28 7.92
N ARG A 7 2.67 -4.92 8.98
CA ARG A 7 2.80 -3.55 9.44
C ARG A 7 3.42 -2.65 8.36
N LEU A 8 4.55 -3.05 7.79
CA LEU A 8 5.20 -2.31 6.71
C LEU A 8 4.26 -2.12 5.51
N SER A 9 3.51 -3.18 5.13
CA SER A 9 2.54 -3.09 4.04
C SER A 9 1.46 -2.06 4.36
N LEU A 10 0.85 -2.13 5.57
CA LEU A 10 -0.20 -1.22 5.97
C LEU A 10 0.28 0.24 6.03
N GLU A 11 1.45 0.49 6.62
CA GLU A 11 2.03 1.83 6.68
C GLU A 11 2.25 2.41 5.28
N ASN A 12 2.72 1.59 4.35
CA ASN A 12 2.92 2.01 2.96
C ASN A 12 1.60 2.26 2.23
N ASP A 13 0.60 1.40 2.44
CA ASP A 13 -0.73 1.55 1.85
C ASP A 13 -1.42 2.83 2.38
N VAL A 14 -1.25 3.18 3.66
CA VAL A 14 -1.73 4.45 4.25
C VAL A 14 -1.01 5.65 3.63
N LYS A 15 0.32 5.61 3.51
CA LYS A 15 1.10 6.68 2.85
C LYS A 15 0.64 6.86 1.39
N ALA A 16 0.49 5.77 0.65
CA ALA A 16 0.04 5.82 -0.75
C ALA A 16 -1.35 6.45 -0.89
N ALA A 17 -2.31 6.06 -0.03
CA ALA A 17 -3.65 6.65 0.00
C ALA A 17 -3.63 8.13 0.40
N TYR A 18 -2.76 8.52 1.34
CA TYR A 18 -2.57 9.90 1.76
C TYR A 18 -2.09 10.78 0.59
N TYR A 19 -0.99 10.39 -0.09
CA TYR A 19 -0.49 11.14 -1.24
C TYR A 19 -1.47 11.14 -2.41
N GLN A 20 -2.27 10.09 -2.57
CA GLN A 20 -3.34 10.08 -3.55
C GLN A 20 -4.44 11.10 -3.22
N ALA A 21 -4.83 11.24 -1.96
CA ALA A 21 -5.81 12.25 -1.53
C ALA A 21 -5.26 13.69 -1.72
N VAL A 22 -3.99 13.94 -1.38
CA VAL A 22 -3.32 15.23 -1.63
C VAL A 22 -3.28 15.56 -3.14
N TYR A 23 -2.99 14.55 -3.98
CA TYR A 23 -3.01 14.72 -5.44
C TYR A 23 -4.40 15.08 -5.96
N GLN A 24 -5.46 14.42 -5.49
CA GLN A 24 -6.81 14.75 -5.92
C GLN A 24 -7.24 16.16 -5.47
N ALA A 25 -6.82 16.59 -4.28
CA ALA A 25 -7.03 17.96 -3.84
C ALA A 25 -6.30 18.99 -4.72
N GLU A 26 -5.06 18.71 -5.12
CA GLU A 26 -4.31 19.57 -6.05
C GLU A 26 -4.96 19.62 -7.43
N ARG A 27 -5.40 18.47 -7.95
CA ARG A 27 -6.13 18.38 -9.24
C ARG A 27 -7.42 19.19 -9.21
N LEU A 28 -8.20 19.09 -8.14
CA LEU A 28 -9.42 19.87 -7.96
C LEU A 28 -9.14 21.38 -8.00
N ARG A 29 -8.11 21.85 -7.28
CA ARG A 29 -7.71 23.27 -7.30
C ARG A 29 -7.32 23.75 -8.70
N VAL A 30 -6.60 22.94 -9.47
CA VAL A 30 -6.25 23.30 -10.86
C VAL A 30 -7.51 23.49 -11.70
N LEU A 31 -8.51 22.58 -11.58
CA LEU A 31 -9.75 22.65 -12.32
C LEU A 31 -10.65 23.82 -11.86
N GLU A 32 -10.66 24.16 -10.58
CA GLU A 32 -11.36 25.34 -10.05
C GLU A 32 -10.71 26.65 -10.53
N SER A 33 -9.39 26.69 -10.57
CA SER A 33 -8.67 27.83 -11.18
C SER A 33 -9.02 27.98 -12.66
N GLN A 34 -9.13 26.86 -13.38
CA GLN A 34 -9.58 26.84 -14.77
C GLN A 34 -11.02 27.39 -14.91
N ASP A 35 -11.95 27.02 -14.01
CA ASP A 35 -13.33 27.56 -14.06
C ASP A 35 -13.34 29.07 -13.96
N SER A 36 -12.47 29.65 -13.12
CA SER A 36 -12.32 31.09 -12.98
C SER A 36 -11.85 31.77 -14.29
N LEU A 37 -10.88 31.15 -14.98
CA LEU A 37 -10.38 31.66 -16.27
C LEU A 37 -11.43 31.55 -17.37
N LEU A 38 -12.16 30.44 -17.43
CA LEU A 38 -13.26 30.24 -18.39
C LEU A 38 -14.44 31.18 -18.13
N ALA A 39 -14.71 31.53 -16.88
CA ALA A 39 -15.73 32.53 -16.52
C ALA A 39 -15.33 33.93 -17.00
N GLN A 40 -14.05 34.31 -16.88
CA GLN A 40 -13.51 35.57 -17.42
C GLN A 40 -13.63 35.60 -18.95
N TYR A 41 -13.19 34.51 -19.61
CA TYR A 41 -13.30 34.37 -21.06
C TYR A 41 -14.76 34.49 -21.53
N ARG A 42 -15.70 33.77 -20.92
CA ARG A 42 -17.11 33.87 -21.25
C ARG A 42 -17.64 35.32 -21.12
N THR A 43 -17.27 35.99 -20.03
CA THR A 43 -17.67 37.40 -19.80
C THR A 43 -17.13 38.35 -20.89
N LEU A 44 -15.89 38.14 -21.32
CA LEU A 44 -15.27 38.90 -22.40
C LEU A 44 -15.93 38.60 -23.75
N ALA A 45 -16.17 37.33 -24.08
CA ALA A 45 -16.88 36.91 -25.28
C ALA A 45 -18.30 37.48 -25.36
N GLU A 46 -19.02 37.52 -24.23
CA GLU A 46 -20.37 38.14 -24.16
C GLU A 46 -20.32 39.65 -24.43
N LYS A 47 -19.33 40.37 -23.87
CA LYS A 47 -19.17 41.81 -24.12
C LYS A 47 -18.86 42.09 -25.59
N ARG A 48 -17.94 41.35 -26.19
CA ARG A 48 -17.56 41.49 -27.61
C ARG A 48 -18.69 41.12 -28.54
N TYR A 49 -19.49 40.13 -28.23
CA TYR A 49 -20.70 39.80 -29.00
C TYR A 49 -21.72 40.92 -28.95
N LYS A 50 -22.01 41.50 -27.77
CA LYS A 50 -22.92 42.64 -27.62
C LYS A 50 -22.41 43.90 -28.32
N ALA A 51 -21.12 44.10 -28.44
CA ALA A 51 -20.48 45.17 -29.19
C ALA A 51 -20.46 44.93 -30.70
N GLY A 52 -20.86 43.72 -31.17
CA GLY A 52 -20.80 43.37 -32.60
C GLY A 52 -19.37 43.04 -33.11
N GLU A 53 -18.42 42.89 -32.21
CA GLU A 53 -17.00 42.62 -32.52
C GLU A 53 -16.72 41.13 -32.81
N THR A 54 -17.62 40.26 -32.38
CA THR A 54 -17.47 38.81 -32.58
C THR A 54 -18.81 38.14 -32.92
N ARG A 55 -18.70 36.87 -33.37
CA ARG A 55 -19.87 36.07 -33.73
C ARG A 55 -20.46 35.35 -32.52
N GLN A 56 -21.77 35.04 -32.56
CA GLN A 56 -22.47 34.24 -31.56
C GLN A 56 -21.81 32.90 -31.28
N LEU A 57 -21.12 32.33 -32.27
CA LEU A 57 -20.39 31.03 -32.11
C LEU A 57 -19.31 31.09 -31.04
N GLU A 58 -18.60 32.23 -30.89
CA GLU A 58 -17.61 32.40 -29.83
C GLU A 58 -18.24 32.36 -28.43
N LEU A 59 -19.33 33.06 -28.24
CA LEU A 59 -20.09 33.04 -26.97
C LEU A 59 -20.59 31.64 -26.64
N LEU A 60 -21.20 30.94 -27.60
CA LEU A 60 -21.67 29.55 -27.42
C LEU A 60 -20.54 28.60 -27.09
N SER A 61 -19.37 28.77 -27.69
CA SER A 61 -18.16 27.97 -27.38
C SER A 61 -17.68 28.23 -25.96
N ALA A 62 -17.60 29.50 -25.52
CA ALA A 62 -17.24 29.86 -24.16
C ALA A 62 -18.22 29.27 -23.12
N GLU A 63 -19.50 29.34 -23.36
CA GLU A 63 -20.52 28.76 -22.48
C GLU A 63 -20.40 27.23 -22.39
N ARG A 64 -20.17 26.56 -23.51
CA ARG A 64 -19.98 25.09 -23.55
C ARG A 64 -18.78 24.68 -22.74
N LEU A 65 -17.63 25.33 -22.96
CA LEU A 65 -16.38 25.01 -22.26
C LEU A 65 -16.49 25.21 -20.76
N GLN A 66 -17.14 26.29 -20.33
CA GLN A 66 -17.37 26.51 -18.89
C GLN A 66 -18.28 25.43 -18.29
N ARG A 67 -19.33 24.99 -19.01
CA ARG A 67 -20.19 23.90 -18.53
C ARG A 67 -19.45 22.56 -18.46
N GLU A 68 -18.65 22.23 -19.48
CA GLU A 68 -17.80 21.03 -19.48
C GLU A 68 -16.83 21.04 -18.29
N ASN A 69 -16.15 22.16 -18.07
CA ASN A 69 -15.23 22.26 -16.93
C ASN A 69 -15.93 22.08 -15.57
N LYS A 70 -17.16 22.60 -15.42
CA LYS A 70 -17.94 22.36 -14.19
C LYS A 70 -18.25 20.88 -13.95
N MET A 71 -18.43 20.08 -15.01
CA MET A 71 -18.58 18.64 -14.87
C MET A 71 -17.27 17.97 -14.43
N GLU A 72 -16.13 18.45 -14.97
CA GLU A 72 -14.81 17.97 -14.55
C GLU A 72 -14.51 18.33 -13.08
N VAL A 73 -14.86 19.52 -12.62
CA VAL A 73 -14.75 19.94 -11.21
C VAL A 73 -15.59 19.03 -10.31
N LEU A 74 -16.84 18.73 -10.70
CA LEU A 74 -17.70 17.83 -9.95
C LEU A 74 -17.11 16.40 -9.90
N ALA A 75 -16.59 15.91 -11.01
CA ALA A 75 -15.94 14.60 -11.06
C ALA A 75 -14.70 14.57 -10.16
N ALA A 76 -13.86 15.61 -10.21
CA ALA A 76 -12.65 15.71 -9.36
C ALA A 76 -13.00 15.79 -7.88
N HIS A 77 -14.09 16.45 -7.51
CA HIS A 77 -14.59 16.48 -6.13
C HIS A 77 -14.98 15.07 -5.64
N ASN A 78 -15.72 14.32 -6.46
CA ASN A 78 -16.07 12.93 -6.13
C ASN A 78 -14.85 12.00 -6.02
N GLU A 79 -13.83 12.21 -6.87
CA GLU A 79 -12.57 11.46 -6.78
C GLU A 79 -11.78 11.79 -5.50
N LEU A 80 -11.77 13.07 -5.09
CA LEU A 80 -11.19 13.48 -3.81
C LEU A 80 -11.90 12.83 -2.62
N GLU A 81 -13.22 12.89 -2.59
CA GLU A 81 -14.03 12.26 -1.54
C GLU A 81 -13.76 10.75 -1.47
N THR A 82 -13.69 10.08 -2.62
CA THR A 82 -13.36 8.65 -2.70
C THR A 82 -11.97 8.35 -2.13
N ALA A 83 -10.98 9.18 -2.44
CA ALA A 83 -9.61 9.03 -1.91
C ALA A 83 -9.56 9.26 -0.39
N GLN A 84 -10.29 10.25 0.13
CA GLN A 84 -10.42 10.52 1.56
C GLN A 84 -11.12 9.38 2.31
N LEU A 85 -12.18 8.80 1.75
CA LEU A 85 -12.86 7.63 2.32
C LEU A 85 -11.94 6.39 2.36
N LEU A 86 -11.13 6.17 1.32
CA LEU A 86 -10.13 5.11 1.32
C LEU A 86 -9.08 5.31 2.42
N LEU A 87 -8.57 6.54 2.56
CA LEU A 87 -7.63 6.90 3.62
C LEU A 87 -8.25 6.66 5.01
N SER A 88 -9.47 7.14 5.24
CA SER A 88 -10.20 6.97 6.50
C SER A 88 -10.36 5.51 6.88
N ARG A 89 -10.71 4.67 5.91
CA ARG A 89 -10.81 3.21 6.10
C ARG A 89 -9.48 2.58 6.50
N LEU A 90 -8.37 2.97 5.87
CA LEU A 90 -7.04 2.41 6.16
C LEU A 90 -6.53 2.83 7.54
N VAL A 91 -6.86 4.05 7.98
CA VAL A 91 -6.52 4.56 9.31
C VAL A 91 -7.49 4.05 10.38
N GLY A 92 -8.64 3.49 9.99
CA GLY A 92 -9.66 3.01 10.91
C GLY A 92 -10.51 4.14 11.52
N SER A 93 -10.57 5.31 10.88
CA SER A 93 -11.41 6.42 11.31
C SER A 93 -12.84 6.25 10.79
N VAL A 94 -13.82 6.62 11.62
CA VAL A 94 -15.24 6.73 11.22
C VAL A 94 -15.51 8.07 10.53
N GLU A 95 -14.77 9.09 10.91
CA GLU A 95 -14.85 10.41 10.29
C GLU A 95 -13.96 10.49 9.05
N THR A 96 -14.34 11.31 8.09
CA THR A 96 -13.55 11.55 6.89
C THR A 96 -12.23 12.23 7.25
N VAL A 97 -11.13 11.59 6.92
CA VAL A 97 -9.78 12.13 7.17
C VAL A 97 -9.36 12.97 5.97
N GLU A 98 -9.12 14.24 6.23
CA GLU A 98 -8.58 15.17 5.23
C GLU A 98 -7.05 15.23 5.34
N PRO A 99 -6.32 15.26 4.21
CA PRO A 99 -4.89 15.47 4.25
C PRO A 99 -4.57 16.88 4.77
N LYS A 100 -3.53 16.99 5.59
CA LYS A 100 -3.13 18.26 6.20
C LYS A 100 -2.37 19.15 5.21
N GLU A 101 -1.65 18.53 4.26
CA GLU A 101 -0.89 19.29 3.28
C GLU A 101 -1.79 19.86 2.19
N ASP A 102 -1.61 21.15 1.97
CA ASP A 102 -2.35 21.89 0.93
C ASP A 102 -1.76 21.71 -0.48
N SER A 103 -0.54 21.20 -0.62
CA SER A 103 0.13 21.01 -1.90
C SER A 103 0.91 19.71 -1.94
N LEU A 104 0.92 19.09 -3.11
CA LEU A 104 1.72 17.90 -3.35
C LEU A 104 3.21 18.28 -3.42
N LEU A 105 4.03 17.65 -2.57
CA LEU A 105 5.48 17.82 -2.54
C LEU A 105 6.18 16.53 -2.95
N PRO A 106 7.37 16.61 -3.59
CA PRO A 106 8.13 15.43 -3.95
C PRO A 106 8.71 14.73 -2.73
N LEU A 107 8.59 13.43 -2.69
CA LEU A 107 9.26 12.58 -1.71
C LEU A 107 10.76 12.49 -2.01
N ASP A 108 11.56 12.60 -0.96
CA ASP A 108 13.02 12.47 -1.08
C ASP A 108 13.40 10.97 -1.11
N TRP A 109 13.91 10.52 -2.25
CA TRP A 109 14.44 9.18 -2.39
C TRP A 109 15.95 9.16 -2.20
N LYS A 110 16.42 8.60 -1.08
CA LYS A 110 17.85 8.32 -0.87
C LYS A 110 18.17 6.95 -1.42
N GLN A 111 18.97 6.92 -2.48
CA GLN A 111 19.41 5.67 -3.09
C GLN A 111 20.09 4.76 -2.06
N ALA A 112 19.59 3.53 -1.94
CA ALA A 112 20.17 2.50 -1.08
C ALA A 112 20.37 1.22 -1.89
N SER A 113 21.39 0.48 -1.51
CA SER A 113 21.59 -0.88 -2.05
C SER A 113 20.44 -1.77 -1.55
N TYR A 114 19.75 -2.42 -2.48
CA TYR A 114 18.74 -3.40 -2.15
C TYR A 114 19.41 -4.68 -1.59
N ASN A 115 18.92 -5.14 -0.46
CA ASN A 115 19.32 -6.41 0.12
C ASN A 115 18.11 -7.12 0.71
N TYR A 116 17.64 -8.16 0.03
CA TYR A 116 16.47 -8.94 0.45
C TYR A 116 16.55 -9.43 1.89
N SER A 117 17.73 -9.94 2.31
CA SER A 117 17.90 -10.51 3.65
C SER A 117 17.72 -9.49 4.80
N GLN A 118 17.86 -8.19 4.52
CA GLN A 118 17.65 -7.11 5.47
C GLN A 118 16.20 -6.62 5.52
N THR A 119 15.38 -7.00 4.53
CA THR A 119 13.97 -6.64 4.52
C THR A 119 13.16 -7.47 5.51
N PRO A 120 12.00 -6.98 5.99
CA PRO A 120 11.08 -7.77 6.82
C PRO A 120 10.65 -9.09 6.17
N ASP A 121 10.45 -9.11 4.84
CA ASP A 121 10.15 -10.32 4.05
C ASP A 121 11.30 -11.33 4.10
N GLY A 122 12.54 -10.87 3.92
CA GLY A 122 13.72 -11.71 4.00
C GLY A 122 13.94 -12.29 5.40
N GLN A 123 13.75 -11.47 6.44
CA GLN A 123 13.83 -11.92 7.83
C GLN A 123 12.72 -12.95 8.15
N TYR A 124 11.49 -12.73 7.67
CA TYR A 124 10.42 -13.69 7.82
C TYR A 124 10.72 -15.01 7.12
N SER A 125 11.28 -14.97 5.92
CA SER A 125 11.73 -16.15 5.18
C SER A 125 12.83 -16.92 5.91
N ALA A 126 13.79 -16.23 6.49
CA ALA A 126 14.84 -16.83 7.32
C ALA A 126 14.26 -17.50 8.59
N ASP A 127 13.27 -16.87 9.24
CA ASP A 127 12.57 -17.46 10.38
C ASP A 127 11.79 -18.72 9.98
N ARG A 128 11.11 -18.73 8.81
CA ARG A 128 10.42 -19.92 8.26
C ARG A 128 11.41 -21.08 8.04
N LEU A 129 12.57 -20.79 7.47
CA LEU A 129 13.60 -21.81 7.25
C LEU A 129 14.07 -22.40 8.57
N LYS A 130 14.41 -21.57 9.56
CA LYS A 130 14.77 -22.01 10.92
C LYS A 130 13.68 -22.87 11.56
N ALA A 131 12.42 -22.48 11.44
CA ALA A 131 11.31 -23.24 11.96
C ALA A 131 11.22 -24.64 11.32
N SER A 132 11.41 -24.74 10.00
CA SER A 132 11.43 -26.04 9.30
C SER A 132 12.61 -26.91 9.69
N GLU A 133 13.78 -26.32 9.97
CA GLU A 133 14.93 -27.05 10.51
C GLU A 133 14.66 -27.60 11.90
N GLN A 134 13.98 -26.83 12.76
CA GLN A 134 13.54 -27.31 14.07
C GLN A 134 12.50 -28.44 13.93
N ALA A 135 11.56 -28.34 12.97
CA ALA A 135 10.61 -29.42 12.69
C ALA A 135 11.31 -30.74 12.32
N VAL A 136 12.41 -30.68 11.54
CA VAL A 136 13.24 -31.87 11.26
C VAL A 136 13.88 -32.41 12.54
N ARG A 137 14.36 -31.53 13.44
CA ARG A 137 14.93 -31.98 14.74
C ARG A 137 13.87 -32.64 15.61
N VAL A 138 12.68 -32.03 15.71
CA VAL A 138 11.54 -32.60 16.45
C VAL A 138 11.15 -33.97 15.88
N ALA A 139 11.07 -34.11 14.54
CA ALA A 139 10.80 -35.40 13.92
C ALA A 139 11.85 -36.48 14.26
N LYS A 140 13.14 -36.09 14.38
CA LYS A 140 14.23 -37.00 14.80
C LYS A 140 14.10 -37.43 16.26
N ASN A 141 13.50 -36.62 17.14
CA ASN A 141 13.30 -37.00 18.54
C ASN A 141 12.39 -38.25 18.70
N GLY A 142 11.60 -38.59 17.67
CA GLY A 142 10.85 -39.85 17.67
C GLY A 142 11.71 -41.13 17.66
N PHE A 143 13.04 -41.03 17.50
CA PHE A 143 13.98 -42.12 17.69
C PHE A 143 14.48 -42.24 19.13
N ALA A 144 14.31 -41.21 19.95
CA ALA A 144 14.76 -41.17 21.32
C ALA A 144 13.74 -41.89 22.23
N PRO A 145 14.20 -42.51 23.33
CA PRO A 145 13.31 -42.97 24.37
C PRO A 145 12.47 -41.85 24.96
N SER A 146 11.21 -42.11 25.24
CA SER A 146 10.31 -41.17 25.95
C SER A 146 10.36 -41.44 27.45
N LEU A 147 10.49 -40.41 28.26
CA LEU A 147 10.36 -40.46 29.70
C LEU A 147 9.02 -39.84 30.09
N SER A 148 8.21 -40.58 30.83
CA SER A 148 6.95 -40.11 31.40
C SER A 148 7.02 -40.12 32.92
N LEU A 149 6.59 -39.06 33.55
CA LEU A 149 6.38 -38.96 34.98
C LEU A 149 4.90 -38.61 35.20
N SER A 150 4.17 -39.46 35.88
CA SER A 150 2.81 -39.17 36.25
C SER A 150 2.61 -39.23 37.76
N LEU A 151 1.90 -38.24 38.26
CA LEU A 151 1.43 -38.20 39.64
C LEU A 151 -0.05 -38.55 39.62
N ARG A 152 -0.40 -39.56 40.36
CA ARG A 152 -1.78 -40.01 40.44
C ARG A 152 -2.26 -39.80 41.87
N ASN A 153 -3.38 -39.11 42.03
CA ASN A 153 -4.08 -38.98 43.30
C ASN A 153 -5.47 -39.56 43.11
N GLN A 154 -5.78 -40.59 43.84
CA GLN A 154 -7.07 -41.26 43.83
C GLN A 154 -7.76 -41.03 45.17
N LEU A 155 -8.88 -40.32 45.13
CA LEU A 155 -9.80 -40.14 46.27
C LEU A 155 -10.85 -41.22 46.23
N VAL A 156 -10.98 -42.01 47.29
CA VAL A 156 -12.08 -42.92 47.46
C VAL A 156 -13.21 -42.16 48.18
N ILE A 157 -14.27 -41.82 47.44
CA ILE A 157 -15.37 -40.95 47.91
C ILE A 157 -16.59 -41.79 48.37
N SER A 158 -16.61 -43.11 48.10
CA SER A 158 -17.78 -43.95 48.38
C SER A 158 -17.53 -45.00 49.45
N SER A 159 -18.45 -45.09 50.39
CA SER A 159 -18.53 -46.14 51.37
C SER A 159 -19.17 -47.45 50.82
N TRP A 160 -19.56 -47.47 49.50
CA TRP A 160 -20.18 -48.63 48.89
C TRP A 160 -19.16 -49.78 48.71
N ASN A 161 -19.43 -50.91 49.40
CA ASN A 161 -18.60 -52.06 49.41
C ASN A 161 -19.45 -53.35 49.12
N PRO A 162 -19.76 -53.65 47.87
CA PRO A 162 -20.71 -54.75 47.50
C PRO A 162 -20.19 -56.16 47.83
N TYR A 163 -18.89 -56.27 48.13
CA TYR A 163 -18.25 -57.54 48.40
C TYR A 163 -17.78 -57.71 49.85
N ASP A 164 -18.16 -56.80 50.72
CA ASP A 164 -17.81 -56.84 52.15
C ASP A 164 -16.28 -57.06 52.42
N GLN A 165 -15.45 -56.54 51.60
CA GLN A 165 -13.99 -56.69 51.73
C GLN A 165 -13.45 -55.76 52.82
N ASP A 166 -12.50 -56.28 53.61
CA ASP A 166 -11.77 -55.49 54.58
C ASP A 166 -10.98 -54.40 53.92
N ARG A 167 -11.44 -53.17 54.14
CA ARG A 167 -10.84 -51.95 53.63
C ARG A 167 -9.99 -51.17 54.64
N SER A 168 -9.74 -51.76 55.80
CA SER A 168 -9.01 -51.07 56.91
C SER A 168 -7.67 -50.51 56.47
N ARG A 169 -7.04 -51.06 55.43
CA ARG A 169 -5.82 -50.54 54.81
C ARG A 169 -6.03 -49.32 53.90
N PHE A 170 -7.27 -49.02 53.56
CA PHE A 170 -7.58 -48.04 52.51
C PHE A 170 -8.54 -46.92 52.99
N ASP A 171 -8.94 -46.97 54.28
CA ASP A 171 -9.88 -45.98 54.87
C ASP A 171 -9.29 -44.58 55.06
N GLY A 172 -8.06 -44.38 54.66
CA GLY A 172 -7.40 -43.08 54.72
C GLY A 172 -7.72 -42.12 53.56
N GLY A 173 -8.60 -42.47 52.63
CA GLY A 173 -9.22 -41.55 51.67
C GLY A 173 -8.35 -41.03 50.52
N ASN A 174 -7.03 -41.09 50.58
CA ASN A 174 -6.15 -40.49 49.58
C ASN A 174 -5.00 -41.43 49.22
N PHE A 175 -5.02 -41.95 47.97
CA PHE A 175 -3.88 -42.68 47.42
C PHE A 175 -3.08 -41.77 46.52
N MET A 176 -1.89 -41.38 46.96
CA MET A 176 -0.91 -40.72 46.11
C MET A 176 0.09 -41.76 45.59
N GLY A 177 0.18 -41.85 44.26
CA GLY A 177 1.15 -42.67 43.57
C GLY A 177 1.92 -41.84 42.54
N PHE A 178 3.18 -42.13 42.41
CA PHE A 178 3.96 -41.63 41.28
C PHE A 178 4.38 -42.82 40.40
N GLU A 179 4.41 -42.58 39.12
CA GLU A 179 4.78 -43.57 38.10
C GLU A 179 5.85 -42.97 37.19
N VAL A 180 6.95 -43.68 37.05
CA VAL A 180 8.02 -43.32 36.10
C VAL A 180 7.97 -44.36 34.99
N GLY A 181 7.69 -43.94 33.77
CA GLY A 181 7.68 -44.80 32.60
C GLY A 181 8.80 -44.44 31.61
N VAL A 182 9.44 -45.48 31.05
CA VAL A 182 10.39 -45.31 29.94
C VAL A 182 9.83 -46.04 28.73
N GLY A 183 9.48 -45.29 27.68
CA GLY A 183 8.98 -45.85 26.42
C GLY A 183 10.11 -45.93 25.40
N ILE A 184 10.43 -47.14 24.92
CA ILE A 184 11.48 -47.33 23.88
C ILE A 184 10.73 -47.74 22.59
N PRO A 185 10.86 -46.92 21.49
CA PRO A 185 10.28 -47.26 20.22
C PRO A 185 10.98 -48.47 19.60
N LEU A 186 10.23 -49.53 19.36
CA LEU A 186 10.78 -50.76 18.75
C LEU A 186 10.71 -50.75 17.22
N PHE A 187 9.77 -50.00 16.65
CA PHE A 187 9.56 -49.92 15.20
C PHE A 187 9.80 -48.52 14.68
N TYR A 188 10.83 -48.35 13.88
CA TYR A 188 11.28 -47.06 13.38
C TYR A 188 10.71 -46.66 12.01
N GLY A 189 9.91 -47.49 11.36
CA GLY A 189 9.36 -47.25 10.02
C GLY A 189 8.59 -45.94 9.91
N ALA A 190 7.64 -45.72 10.82
CA ALA A 190 6.85 -44.48 10.87
C ALA A 190 7.70 -43.25 11.17
N THR A 191 8.65 -43.34 12.10
CA THR A 191 9.57 -42.24 12.46
C THR A 191 10.48 -41.89 11.28
N ARG A 192 11.03 -42.89 10.56
CA ARG A 192 11.81 -42.67 9.34
C ARG A 192 11.01 -41.94 8.28
N ALA A 193 9.75 -42.30 8.05
CA ALA A 193 8.87 -41.65 7.11
C ALA A 193 8.59 -40.19 7.51
N LYS A 194 8.30 -39.94 8.80
CA LYS A 194 8.14 -38.57 9.35
C LYS A 194 9.37 -37.69 9.13
N VAL A 195 10.56 -38.21 9.44
CA VAL A 195 11.82 -37.47 9.23
C VAL A 195 12.05 -37.19 7.74
N LYS A 196 11.76 -38.18 6.86
CA LYS A 196 11.89 -37.98 5.41
C LYS A 196 10.92 -36.90 4.91
N ALA A 197 9.67 -36.91 5.38
CA ALA A 197 8.69 -35.89 5.05
C ALA A 197 9.13 -34.51 5.51
N ALA A 198 9.53 -34.35 6.78
CA ALA A 198 10.02 -33.08 7.31
C ALA A 198 11.26 -32.54 6.57
N ARG A 199 12.17 -33.41 6.13
CA ARG A 199 13.31 -33.00 5.28
C ARG A 199 12.85 -32.49 3.92
N LYS A 200 11.89 -33.15 3.28
CA LYS A 200 11.36 -32.71 1.98
C LYS A 200 10.58 -31.41 2.09
N GLU A 201 9.84 -31.22 3.17
CA GLU A 201 9.19 -29.94 3.47
C GLU A 201 10.22 -28.81 3.68
N ARG A 202 11.30 -29.08 4.41
CA ARG A 202 12.40 -28.10 4.55
C ARG A 202 13.07 -27.76 3.20
N GLU A 203 13.30 -28.76 2.34
CA GLU A 203 13.83 -28.53 0.99
C GLU A 203 12.87 -27.66 0.15
N MET A 204 11.57 -27.95 0.20
CA MET A 204 10.53 -27.16 -0.48
C MET A 204 10.55 -25.71 -0.02
N ILE A 205 10.55 -25.47 1.30
CA ILE A 205 10.62 -24.10 1.87
C ILE A 205 11.90 -23.38 1.43
N ALA A 206 13.06 -24.07 1.37
CA ALA A 206 14.28 -23.47 0.90
C ALA A 206 14.24 -23.04 -0.58
N LEU A 207 13.57 -23.84 -1.43
CA LEU A 207 13.37 -23.49 -2.84
C LEU A 207 12.38 -22.35 -3.02
N GLU A 208 11.27 -22.33 -2.27
CA GLU A 208 10.31 -21.22 -2.24
C GLU A 208 10.98 -19.90 -1.84
N ILE A 209 11.85 -19.92 -0.85
CA ILE A 209 12.59 -18.73 -0.40
C ILE A 209 13.52 -18.21 -1.50
N LYS A 210 14.24 -19.11 -2.19
CA LYS A 210 15.10 -18.74 -3.30
C LYS A 210 14.31 -18.12 -4.47
N GLU A 211 13.16 -18.69 -4.77
CA GLU A 211 12.25 -18.15 -5.79
C GLU A 211 11.75 -16.76 -5.39
N GLN A 212 11.29 -16.59 -4.14
CA GLN A 212 10.85 -15.29 -3.62
C GLN A 212 11.96 -14.22 -3.67
N GLU A 213 13.18 -14.58 -3.32
CA GLU A 213 14.34 -13.69 -3.42
C GLU A 213 14.56 -13.21 -4.86
N GLN A 214 14.51 -14.13 -5.83
CA GLN A 214 14.64 -13.79 -7.25
C GLN A 214 13.51 -12.89 -7.74
N LEU A 215 12.26 -13.20 -7.39
CA LEU A 215 11.09 -12.39 -7.73
C LEU A 215 11.21 -10.98 -7.15
N ARG A 216 11.55 -10.84 -5.87
CA ARG A 216 11.74 -9.54 -5.22
C ARG A 216 12.87 -8.74 -5.82
N GLN A 217 13.96 -9.38 -6.23
CA GLN A 217 15.04 -8.71 -6.96
C GLN A 217 14.57 -8.15 -8.30
N GLN A 218 13.77 -8.92 -9.05
CA GLN A 218 13.21 -8.46 -10.31
C GLN A 218 12.19 -7.33 -10.11
N GLU A 219 11.33 -7.43 -9.09
CA GLU A 219 10.39 -6.36 -8.72
C GLU A 219 11.14 -5.07 -8.38
N TYR A 220 12.23 -5.15 -7.60
CA TYR A 220 13.05 -3.99 -7.27
C TYR A 220 13.65 -3.33 -8.52
N LEU A 221 14.24 -4.10 -9.44
CA LEU A 221 14.82 -3.55 -10.68
C LEU A 221 13.74 -2.90 -11.56
N SER A 222 12.56 -3.52 -11.66
CA SER A 222 11.43 -2.97 -12.39
C SER A 222 10.91 -1.68 -11.75
N ALA A 223 10.76 -1.66 -10.42
CA ALA A 223 10.33 -0.48 -9.68
C ALA A 223 11.33 0.68 -9.79
N LEU A 224 12.64 0.38 -9.73
CA LEU A 224 13.71 1.36 -9.92
C LEU A 224 13.64 2.01 -11.33
N SER A 225 13.43 1.20 -12.36
CA SER A 225 13.27 1.70 -13.73
C SER A 225 12.05 2.61 -13.87
N ARG A 226 10.90 2.21 -13.27
CA ARG A 226 9.68 3.04 -13.28
C ARG A 226 9.87 4.34 -12.51
N MET A 227 10.52 4.29 -11.35
CA MET A 227 10.80 5.48 -10.55
C MET A 227 11.69 6.46 -11.31
N ASN A 228 12.76 5.99 -11.97
CA ASN A 228 13.63 6.83 -12.78
C ASN A 228 12.86 7.50 -13.94
N ALA A 229 12.00 6.75 -14.63
CA ALA A 229 11.17 7.31 -15.70
C ALA A 229 10.16 8.35 -15.16
N ALA A 230 9.54 8.07 -14.01
CA ALA A 230 8.63 9.00 -13.33
C ALA A 230 9.37 10.27 -12.87
N TYR A 231 10.59 10.14 -12.34
CA TYR A 231 11.43 11.27 -11.93
C TYR A 231 11.76 12.19 -13.10
N VAL A 232 12.21 11.64 -14.23
CA VAL A 232 12.51 12.43 -15.45
C VAL A 232 11.27 13.19 -15.92
N ARG A 233 10.10 12.53 -15.94
CA ARG A 233 8.83 13.17 -16.31
C ARG A 233 8.45 14.28 -15.33
N TYR A 234 8.55 14.03 -14.04
CA TYR A 234 8.28 15.01 -13.00
C TYR A 234 9.19 16.23 -13.14
N THR A 235 10.52 16.04 -13.29
CA THR A 235 11.50 17.11 -13.44
C THR A 235 11.16 18.00 -14.64
N TYR A 236 10.83 17.40 -15.78
CA TYR A 236 10.42 18.14 -16.97
C TYR A 236 9.19 19.03 -16.72
N TYR A 237 8.11 18.47 -16.16
CA TYR A 237 6.89 19.25 -15.90
C TYR A 237 7.05 20.25 -14.76
N ASN A 238 7.91 20.00 -13.80
CA ASN A 238 8.13 20.89 -12.67
C ASN A 238 9.01 22.09 -13.02
N GLU A 239 10.04 21.90 -13.81
CA GLU A 239 10.99 22.94 -14.19
C GLU A 239 10.50 23.72 -15.40
N GLU A 240 10.37 23.05 -16.55
CA GLU A 240 9.99 23.72 -17.81
C GLU A 240 8.48 23.91 -17.93
N GLY A 241 7.68 22.90 -17.58
CA GLY A 241 6.23 22.92 -17.78
C GLY A 241 5.52 23.96 -16.93
N ARG A 242 5.97 24.19 -15.69
CA ARG A 242 5.38 25.20 -14.79
C ARG A 242 5.59 26.62 -15.33
N GLU A 243 6.81 26.98 -15.65
CA GLU A 243 7.13 28.32 -16.14
C GLU A 243 6.37 28.61 -17.46
N ARG A 244 6.35 27.63 -18.36
CA ARG A 244 5.61 27.77 -19.64
C ARG A 244 4.11 27.93 -19.40
N SER A 245 3.52 27.10 -18.55
CA SER A 245 2.10 27.17 -18.24
C SER A 245 1.67 28.53 -17.69
N ASP A 246 2.44 29.10 -16.76
CA ASP A 246 2.11 30.37 -16.15
C ASP A 246 2.23 31.52 -17.19
N LYS A 247 3.30 31.52 -17.99
CA LYS A 247 3.48 32.49 -19.08
C LYS A 247 2.40 32.40 -20.17
N MET A 248 2.02 31.16 -20.55
CA MET A 248 0.98 30.94 -21.56
C MET A 248 -0.40 31.45 -21.10
N ALA A 249 -0.75 31.20 -19.84
CA ALA A 249 -2.02 31.65 -19.29
C ALA A 249 -2.10 33.19 -19.23
N GLU A 250 -1.02 33.85 -18.80
CA GLU A 250 -0.96 35.30 -18.64
C GLU A 250 -0.89 36.04 -20.00
N GLN A 251 0.03 35.64 -20.86
CA GLN A 251 0.18 36.25 -22.17
C GLN A 251 -1.01 35.99 -23.09
N GLY A 252 -1.51 34.77 -23.10
CA GLY A 252 -2.66 34.41 -23.93
C GLY A 252 -3.89 35.26 -23.63
N LEU A 253 -4.18 35.52 -22.33
CA LEU A 253 -5.29 36.37 -21.94
C LEU A 253 -5.04 37.83 -22.37
N LEU A 254 -3.81 38.35 -22.23
CA LEU A 254 -3.45 39.68 -22.62
C LEU A 254 -3.61 39.89 -24.13
N GLU A 255 -2.97 39.07 -24.95
CA GLU A 255 -3.00 39.13 -26.40
C GLU A 255 -4.42 38.97 -26.97
N TYR A 256 -5.21 38.08 -26.40
CA TYR A 256 -6.62 37.93 -26.76
C TYR A 256 -7.43 39.20 -26.40
N SER A 257 -7.21 39.80 -25.23
CA SER A 257 -7.90 41.02 -24.81
C SER A 257 -7.58 42.22 -25.70
N GLN A 258 -6.39 42.25 -26.27
CA GLN A 258 -5.92 43.29 -27.21
C GLN A 258 -6.36 43.02 -28.66
N GLY A 259 -6.90 41.82 -28.93
CA GLY A 259 -7.31 41.42 -30.28
C GLY A 259 -6.16 40.96 -31.17
N GLU A 260 -4.98 40.71 -30.60
CA GLU A 260 -3.80 40.27 -31.33
C GLU A 260 -3.88 38.80 -31.76
N ILE A 261 -4.57 37.96 -30.97
CA ILE A 261 -4.85 36.57 -31.30
C ILE A 261 -6.36 36.32 -31.40
N SER A 262 -6.71 35.33 -32.22
CA SER A 262 -8.08 34.90 -32.35
C SER A 262 -8.55 34.10 -31.11
N TYR A 263 -9.87 33.96 -30.93
CA TYR A 263 -10.40 33.13 -29.84
C TYR A 263 -9.96 31.68 -29.89
N LEU A 264 -9.77 31.12 -31.10
CA LEU A 264 -9.30 29.75 -31.27
C LEU A 264 -7.83 29.58 -30.80
N GLU A 265 -6.98 30.53 -31.12
CA GLU A 265 -5.61 30.55 -30.65
C GLU A 265 -5.55 30.70 -29.13
N TYR A 266 -6.34 31.63 -28.56
CA TYR A 266 -6.44 31.76 -27.10
C TYR A 266 -6.92 30.49 -26.42
N MET A 267 -7.93 29.81 -26.95
CA MET A 267 -8.44 28.56 -26.41
C MET A 267 -7.38 27.43 -26.44
N ASN A 268 -6.61 27.32 -27.51
CA ASN A 268 -5.52 26.36 -27.60
C ASN A 268 -4.45 26.66 -26.54
N VAL A 269 -4.02 27.91 -26.40
CA VAL A 269 -3.05 28.34 -25.39
C VAL A 269 -3.54 28.07 -23.98
N LEU A 270 -4.80 28.39 -23.69
CA LEU A 270 -5.41 28.15 -22.39
C LEU A 270 -5.47 26.65 -22.07
N GLN A 271 -5.94 25.83 -23.02
CA GLN A 271 -6.01 24.38 -22.85
C GLN A 271 -4.62 23.77 -22.62
N GLU A 272 -3.62 24.19 -23.39
CA GLU A 272 -2.25 23.72 -23.22
C GLU A 272 -1.66 24.11 -21.85
N SER A 273 -1.91 25.33 -21.38
CA SER A 273 -1.51 25.78 -20.04
C SER A 273 -2.10 24.89 -18.94
N ILE A 274 -3.37 24.58 -19.04
CA ILE A 274 -4.09 23.75 -18.07
C ILE A 274 -3.57 22.30 -18.10
N ASP A 275 -3.40 21.76 -19.30
CA ASP A 275 -2.86 20.41 -19.49
C ASP A 275 -1.46 20.28 -18.86
N LEU A 276 -0.62 21.29 -18.99
CA LEU A 276 0.70 21.30 -18.34
C LEU A 276 0.60 21.26 -16.82
N ARG A 277 -0.33 22.01 -16.22
CA ARG A 277 -0.55 22.01 -14.76
C ARG A 277 -1.08 20.66 -14.26
N LEU A 278 -2.05 20.07 -14.96
CA LEU A 278 -2.60 18.74 -14.62
C LEU A 278 -1.53 17.65 -14.78
N LYS A 279 -0.76 17.68 -15.87
CA LYS A 279 0.34 16.75 -16.11
C LYS A 279 1.45 16.85 -15.07
N ARG A 280 1.74 18.08 -14.59
CA ARG A 280 2.70 18.30 -13.48
C ARG A 280 2.22 17.62 -12.20
N ALA A 281 0.97 17.84 -11.80
CA ALA A 281 0.39 17.23 -10.61
C ALA A 281 0.38 15.68 -10.72
N SER A 282 -0.02 15.15 -11.87
CA SER A 282 -0.01 13.71 -12.15
C SER A 282 1.40 13.12 -12.12
N ALA A 283 2.37 13.76 -12.78
CA ALA A 283 3.75 13.27 -12.83
C ALA A 283 4.42 13.27 -11.45
N LEU A 284 4.09 14.27 -10.61
CA LEU A 284 4.56 14.31 -9.22
C LEU A 284 3.94 13.20 -8.37
N ASN A 285 2.63 12.95 -8.52
CA ASN A 285 1.98 11.84 -7.84
C ASN A 285 2.57 10.49 -8.28
N ASP A 286 2.74 10.27 -9.59
CA ASP A 286 3.35 9.05 -10.14
C ASP A 286 4.75 8.81 -9.56
N TYR A 287 5.56 9.87 -9.46
CA TYR A 287 6.87 9.79 -8.83
C TYR A 287 6.78 9.41 -7.36
N ASN A 288 5.94 10.07 -6.58
CA ASN A 288 5.74 9.79 -5.16
C ASN A 288 5.26 8.34 -4.93
N GLN A 289 4.31 7.86 -5.73
CA GLN A 289 3.85 6.47 -5.65
C GLN A 289 4.99 5.47 -5.96
N CYS A 290 5.84 5.78 -6.95
CA CYS A 290 7.02 4.97 -7.23
C CYS A 290 8.01 4.95 -6.06
N VAL A 291 8.25 6.09 -5.41
CA VAL A 291 9.10 6.19 -4.22
C VAL A 291 8.55 5.31 -3.08
N LEU A 292 7.25 5.36 -2.82
CA LEU A 292 6.60 4.53 -1.79
C LEU A 292 6.74 3.03 -2.09
N VAL A 293 6.60 2.62 -3.35
CA VAL A 293 6.86 1.23 -3.77
C VAL A 293 8.31 0.83 -3.48
N MET A 294 9.28 1.71 -3.76
CA MET A 294 10.69 1.47 -3.47
C MET A 294 10.97 1.38 -1.96
N GLU A 295 10.36 2.25 -1.14
CA GLU A 295 10.44 2.17 0.33
C GLU A 295 9.94 0.83 0.84
N LYS A 296 8.76 0.38 0.37
CA LYS A 296 8.17 -0.91 0.72
C LYS A 296 9.10 -2.08 0.38
N LEU A 297 9.67 -2.08 -0.84
CA LEU A 297 10.58 -3.14 -1.29
C LEU A 297 11.88 -3.16 -0.50
N CYS A 298 12.41 -1.99 -0.14
CA CYS A 298 13.62 -1.88 0.68
C CYS A 298 13.38 -2.09 2.18
N GLY A 299 12.14 -2.27 2.62
CA GLY A 299 11.81 -2.45 4.04
C GLY A 299 12.02 -1.19 4.87
N ARG A 300 11.92 0.00 4.26
CA ARG A 300 12.08 1.29 4.93
C ARG A 300 10.74 1.82 5.44
N GLN A 301 10.80 2.42 6.60
CA GLN A 301 9.70 3.14 7.25
C GLN A 301 9.88 4.64 7.09
#